data_5796e24109e78e8a3748e2ce3be7a816
#
_entry.id   5796e24109e78e8a3748e2ce3be7a816
#
_cell.length_a   1.000
_cell.length_b   1.000
_cell.length_c   1.000
_cell.angle_alpha   90.00
_cell.angle_beta   90.00
_cell.angle_gamma   90.00
#
_symmetry.space_group_name_H-M   'P 1'
#
loop_
_entity.id
_entity.type
_entity.pdbx_description
1 polymer ?
#
loop_
_entity_poly.entity_id
_entity_poly.type
_entity_poly.pdbx_seq_one_letter_code
_entity_poly.pdbx_strand_id
1 'polypeptide(L)'
;MDPNYLDFEQPIAELEAKISELRLVGSDNDLNIGDEIQNLRAKSTKLTEKIYANLSSWQVSQVARHPQRPYTLDYIEHIFTDFDELHGDRYFADDQALIGGLAKIDGRPCVVMGHQKGRGTKAKVKHNFGMPRPEGYRKARRLVELGERYNLPVLSFIDTPGAYPGIDAEERGINEAIAVNMAMMSRVKTPLIATVTGEANSGGAIAIGVSDQLNMLQYSTYTVITPEGCATILWKSSEYASAAAEAMGVTSTRLEELGIVDQTIVEPLGGAHRDVAATAENIKTALLEQMDRLSATDTETLIERRYKRLMSYGLSA
;
A
#
# COMPACT_ATOMS: atom_id res chain seq x y z
N MET A 1 20.22 -1.14 -17.45
CA MET A 1 19.20 -1.91 -16.71
C MET A 1 17.83 -1.51 -17.23
N ASP A 2 16.99 -2.45 -17.53
CA ASP A 2 15.59 -2.17 -17.84
C ASP A 2 14.91 -1.65 -16.55
N PRO A 3 14.34 -0.44 -16.54
CA PRO A 3 13.72 0.16 -15.35
C PRO A 3 12.49 -0.61 -14.84
N ASN A 4 12.06 -1.62 -15.55
CA ASN A 4 10.92 -2.47 -15.22
C ASN A 4 11.30 -3.70 -14.38
N TYR A 5 12.58 -3.91 -14.07
CA TYR A 5 13.08 -5.03 -13.30
C TYR A 5 14.03 -4.60 -12.20
N LEU A 6 13.89 -5.21 -11.03
CA LEU A 6 14.82 -5.03 -9.91
C LEU A 6 16.10 -5.86 -10.13
N ASP A 7 17.16 -5.57 -9.38
CA ASP A 7 18.47 -6.23 -9.57
C ASP A 7 18.37 -7.76 -9.47
N PHE A 8 17.60 -8.27 -8.54
CA PHE A 8 17.42 -9.71 -8.36
C PHE A 8 16.49 -10.35 -9.42
N GLU A 9 15.80 -9.55 -10.22
CA GLU A 9 14.96 -9.98 -11.35
C GLU A 9 15.72 -10.01 -12.67
N GLN A 10 17.00 -9.62 -12.75
CA GLN A 10 17.77 -9.58 -14.00
C GLN A 10 17.72 -10.90 -14.81
N PRO A 11 17.77 -12.10 -14.18
CA PRO A 11 17.63 -13.34 -14.94
C PRO A 11 16.26 -13.49 -15.63
N ILE A 12 15.20 -12.90 -15.08
CA ILE A 12 13.86 -12.85 -15.69
C ILE A 12 13.90 -11.86 -16.87
N ALA A 13 14.48 -10.68 -16.66
CA ALA A 13 14.62 -9.65 -17.68
C ALA A 13 15.34 -10.16 -18.93
N GLU A 14 16.40 -10.95 -18.76
CA GLU A 14 17.16 -11.57 -19.86
C GLU A 14 16.30 -12.54 -20.69
N LEU A 15 15.44 -13.33 -20.04
CA LEU A 15 14.51 -14.22 -20.72
C LEU A 15 13.43 -13.45 -21.49
N GLU A 16 12.87 -12.41 -20.89
CA GLU A 16 11.84 -11.58 -21.52
C GLU A 16 12.40 -10.77 -22.70
N ALA A 17 13.65 -10.28 -22.60
CA ALA A 17 14.34 -9.65 -23.72
C ALA A 17 14.50 -10.62 -24.91
N LYS A 18 14.93 -11.87 -24.65
CA LYS A 18 15.04 -12.91 -25.68
C LYS A 18 13.69 -13.22 -26.34
N ILE A 19 12.62 -13.31 -25.53
CA ILE A 19 11.25 -13.53 -26.05
C ILE A 19 10.86 -12.37 -26.97
N SER A 20 11.17 -11.14 -26.57
CA SER A 20 10.88 -9.94 -27.35
C SER A 20 11.65 -9.90 -28.67
N GLU A 21 12.94 -10.27 -28.66
CA GLU A 21 13.76 -10.39 -29.88
C GLU A 21 13.20 -11.44 -30.86
N LEU A 22 12.84 -12.62 -30.36
CA LEU A 22 12.26 -13.68 -31.20
C LEU A 22 10.93 -13.28 -31.85
N ARG A 23 10.11 -12.49 -31.13
CA ARG A 23 8.85 -11.93 -31.67
C ARG A 23 9.07 -10.91 -32.79
N LEU A 24 10.17 -10.15 -32.74
CA LEU A 24 10.51 -9.18 -33.79
C LEU A 24 11.08 -9.83 -35.03
N VAL A 25 11.76 -10.97 -34.90
CA VAL A 25 12.43 -11.68 -36.01
C VAL A 25 11.51 -12.72 -36.68
N GLY A 26 10.57 -13.29 -35.89
CA GLY A 26 9.64 -14.32 -36.40
C GLY A 26 8.53 -13.74 -37.28
N SER A 27 8.38 -14.30 -38.51
CA SER A 27 7.13 -14.11 -39.23
C SER A 27 6.05 -14.99 -38.60
N ASP A 28 4.79 -14.55 -38.61
CA ASP A 28 3.63 -15.22 -37.97
C ASP A 28 3.42 -16.73 -38.36
N ASN A 29 4.18 -17.27 -39.32
CA ASN A 29 4.08 -18.62 -39.82
C ASN A 29 5.24 -19.54 -39.44
N ASP A 30 6.19 -19.13 -38.59
CA ASP A 30 7.33 -19.96 -38.21
C ASP A 30 7.04 -20.76 -36.95
N LEU A 31 6.51 -21.98 -37.09
CA LEU A 31 6.15 -22.91 -36.02
C LEU A 31 7.30 -23.16 -35.03
N ASN A 32 8.54 -23.15 -35.50
CA ASN A 32 9.72 -23.40 -34.67
C ASN A 32 10.00 -22.25 -33.71
N ILE A 33 9.73 -21.00 -34.11
CA ILE A 33 9.88 -19.82 -33.28
C ILE A 33 8.76 -19.74 -32.22
N GLY A 34 7.53 -20.15 -32.58
CA GLY A 34 6.40 -20.25 -31.67
C GLY A 34 6.67 -21.17 -30.48
N ASP A 35 7.18 -22.36 -30.76
CA ASP A 35 7.53 -23.38 -29.77
C ASP A 35 8.66 -22.88 -28.84
N GLU A 36 9.69 -22.23 -29.39
CA GLU A 36 10.78 -21.68 -28.61
C GLU A 36 10.31 -20.54 -27.68
N ILE A 37 9.46 -19.64 -28.17
CA ILE A 37 8.84 -18.59 -27.34
C ILE A 37 8.04 -19.20 -26.19
N GLN A 38 7.26 -20.24 -26.45
CA GLN A 38 6.47 -20.92 -25.41
C GLN A 38 7.38 -21.58 -24.36
N ASN A 39 8.47 -22.22 -24.78
CA ASN A 39 9.47 -22.79 -23.89
C ASN A 39 10.15 -21.75 -23.03
N LEU A 40 10.53 -20.60 -23.61
CA LEU A 40 11.14 -19.49 -22.86
C LEU A 40 10.18 -18.86 -21.85
N ARG A 41 8.91 -18.70 -22.21
CA ARG A 41 7.87 -18.24 -21.28
C ARG A 41 7.70 -19.19 -20.11
N ALA A 42 7.63 -20.50 -20.35
CA ALA A 42 7.53 -21.50 -19.29
C ALA A 42 8.75 -21.46 -18.36
N LYS A 43 9.95 -21.21 -18.89
CA LYS A 43 11.18 -21.02 -18.11
C LYS A 43 11.12 -19.70 -17.30
N SER A 44 10.68 -18.60 -17.91
CA SER A 44 10.51 -17.31 -17.24
C SER A 44 9.54 -17.41 -16.06
N THR A 45 8.36 -18.03 -16.27
CA THR A 45 7.38 -18.27 -15.21
C THR A 45 7.96 -19.06 -14.03
N LYS A 46 8.59 -20.21 -14.31
CA LYS A 46 9.22 -21.05 -13.26
C LYS A 46 10.34 -20.33 -12.52
N LEU A 47 11.11 -19.50 -13.23
CA LEU A 47 12.16 -18.71 -12.62
C LEU A 47 11.59 -17.63 -11.71
N THR A 48 10.53 -16.94 -12.16
CA THR A 48 9.80 -15.95 -11.35
C THR A 48 9.23 -16.60 -10.09
N GLU A 49 8.55 -17.74 -10.22
CA GLU A 49 8.05 -18.52 -9.07
C GLU A 49 9.15 -18.83 -8.07
N LYS A 50 10.30 -19.31 -8.53
CA LYS A 50 11.44 -19.66 -7.70
C LYS A 50 12.02 -18.43 -6.96
N ILE A 51 12.15 -17.31 -7.64
CA ILE A 51 12.68 -16.06 -7.05
C ILE A 51 11.68 -15.51 -6.03
N TYR A 52 10.41 -15.39 -6.41
CA TYR A 52 9.37 -14.77 -5.56
C TYR A 52 8.94 -15.64 -4.37
N ALA A 53 9.17 -16.95 -4.42
CA ALA A 53 8.96 -17.84 -3.26
C ALA A 53 10.01 -17.64 -2.15
N ASN A 54 11.14 -16.99 -2.42
CA ASN A 54 12.27 -16.89 -1.50
C ASN A 54 12.83 -15.47 -1.38
N LEU A 55 11.98 -14.45 -1.49
CA LEU A 55 12.42 -13.07 -1.33
C LEU A 55 12.85 -12.81 0.12
N SER A 56 14.01 -12.19 0.31
CA SER A 56 14.40 -11.61 1.60
C SER A 56 13.53 -10.41 1.96
N SER A 57 13.48 -10.03 3.24
CA SER A 57 12.73 -8.85 3.69
C SER A 57 13.20 -7.57 2.97
N TRP A 58 14.49 -7.49 2.62
CA TRP A 58 15.02 -6.41 1.81
C TRP A 58 14.47 -6.40 0.38
N GLN A 59 14.43 -7.56 -0.27
CA GLN A 59 13.85 -7.69 -1.61
C GLN A 59 12.35 -7.37 -1.62
N VAL A 60 11.60 -7.80 -0.59
CA VAL A 60 10.20 -7.39 -0.40
C VAL A 60 10.09 -5.87 -0.29
N SER A 61 10.99 -5.21 0.47
CA SER A 61 11.02 -3.75 0.58
C SER A 61 11.30 -3.07 -0.77
N GLN A 62 12.10 -3.69 -1.64
CA GLN A 62 12.33 -3.18 -2.99
C GLN A 62 11.09 -3.35 -3.88
N VAL A 63 10.40 -4.50 -3.81
CA VAL A 63 9.12 -4.73 -4.53
C VAL A 63 8.04 -3.75 -4.05
N ALA A 64 7.93 -3.52 -2.74
CA ALA A 64 6.98 -2.56 -2.16
C ALA A 64 7.14 -1.13 -2.72
N ARG A 65 8.35 -0.77 -3.11
CA ARG A 65 8.73 0.54 -3.68
C ARG A 65 8.93 0.53 -5.19
N HIS A 66 8.54 -0.55 -5.87
CA HIS A 66 8.73 -0.67 -7.32
C HIS A 66 8.08 0.51 -8.05
N PRO A 67 8.78 1.18 -9.01
CA PRO A 67 8.28 2.41 -9.67
C PRO A 67 6.95 2.24 -10.41
N GLN A 68 6.63 1.02 -10.85
CA GLN A 68 5.39 0.69 -11.54
C GLN A 68 4.30 0.14 -10.61
N ARG A 69 4.58 0.01 -9.31
CA ARG A 69 3.57 -0.47 -8.36
C ARG A 69 2.33 0.44 -8.40
N PRO A 70 1.11 -0.14 -8.36
CA PRO A 70 -0.11 0.65 -8.38
C PRO A 70 -0.23 1.53 -7.14
N TYR A 71 -0.72 2.76 -7.34
CA TYR A 71 -1.02 3.73 -6.29
C TYR A 71 -2.52 3.82 -6.05
N THR A 72 -2.94 4.62 -5.10
CA THR A 72 -4.35 4.74 -4.70
C THR A 72 -5.28 5.06 -5.86
N LEU A 73 -4.91 5.96 -6.78
CA LEU A 73 -5.75 6.29 -7.95
C LEU A 73 -5.95 5.10 -8.89
N ASP A 74 -4.91 4.26 -9.06
CA ASP A 74 -5.03 3.06 -9.89
C ASP A 74 -6.02 2.07 -9.26
N TYR A 75 -5.98 1.88 -7.94
CA TYR A 75 -6.94 1.04 -7.23
C TYR A 75 -8.35 1.63 -7.24
N ILE A 76 -8.48 2.96 -7.14
CA ILE A 76 -9.79 3.63 -7.24
C ILE A 76 -10.41 3.35 -8.62
N GLU A 77 -9.66 3.48 -9.70
CA GLU A 77 -10.13 3.23 -11.06
C GLU A 77 -10.61 1.79 -11.28
N HIS A 78 -9.95 0.79 -10.66
CA HIS A 78 -10.27 -0.62 -10.87
C HIS A 78 -11.32 -1.18 -9.91
N ILE A 79 -11.42 -0.64 -8.70
CA ILE A 79 -12.25 -1.21 -7.62
C ILE A 79 -13.58 -0.46 -7.48
N PHE A 80 -13.59 0.85 -7.70
CA PHE A 80 -14.71 1.71 -7.34
C PHE A 80 -15.38 2.33 -8.55
N THR A 81 -16.64 2.73 -8.35
CA THR A 81 -17.42 3.56 -9.27
C THR A 81 -17.84 4.86 -8.60
N ASP A 82 -18.25 5.84 -9.39
CA ASP A 82 -18.79 7.13 -8.90
C ASP A 82 -17.85 7.81 -7.90
N PHE A 83 -16.54 7.78 -8.16
CA PHE A 83 -15.57 8.45 -7.29
C PHE A 83 -15.66 9.97 -7.45
N ASP A 84 -15.96 10.65 -6.35
CA ASP A 84 -16.03 12.12 -6.24
C ASP A 84 -14.97 12.59 -5.25
N GLU A 85 -13.87 13.15 -5.76
CA GLU A 85 -12.74 13.58 -4.94
C GLU A 85 -13.08 14.84 -4.13
N LEU A 86 -12.83 14.81 -2.83
CA LEU A 86 -13.12 15.89 -1.89
C LEU A 86 -11.84 16.59 -1.44
N HIS A 87 -11.48 17.66 -2.11
CA HIS A 87 -10.26 18.43 -1.87
C HIS A 87 -10.29 19.30 -0.60
N GLY A 88 -9.08 19.56 -0.08
CA GLY A 88 -8.80 20.56 0.96
C GLY A 88 -9.17 20.16 2.38
N ASP A 89 -8.48 20.77 3.34
CA ASP A 89 -8.62 20.51 4.76
C ASP A 89 -9.64 21.45 5.46
N ARG A 90 -10.18 22.45 4.78
CA ARG A 90 -11.06 23.50 5.32
C ARG A 90 -10.38 24.39 6.36
N TYR A 91 -9.04 24.42 6.37
CA TYR A 91 -8.27 25.21 7.30
C TYR A 91 -7.15 26.01 6.60
N PHE A 92 -6.32 25.36 5.79
CA PHE A 92 -5.18 25.98 5.13
C PHE A 92 -5.14 25.72 3.61
N ALA A 93 -5.04 24.45 3.18
CA ALA A 93 -4.87 24.11 1.78
C ALA A 93 -5.35 22.69 1.43
N ASP A 94 -5.18 22.32 0.17
CA ASP A 94 -5.24 20.91 -0.25
C ASP A 94 -3.85 20.28 -0.21
N ASP A 95 -3.80 18.96 -0.02
CA ASP A 95 -2.58 18.16 -0.11
C ASP A 95 -2.82 16.97 -1.03
N GLN A 96 -2.12 16.97 -2.16
CA GLN A 96 -2.27 15.94 -3.18
C GLN A 96 -1.43 14.68 -2.91
N ALA A 97 -0.65 14.65 -1.83
CA ALA A 97 -0.01 13.44 -1.35
C ALA A 97 -1.00 12.46 -0.69
N LEU A 98 -2.15 12.97 -0.27
CA LEU A 98 -3.27 12.18 0.23
C LEU A 98 -4.53 12.58 -0.53
N ILE A 99 -5.12 11.64 -1.23
CA ILE A 99 -6.37 11.81 -1.99
C ILE A 99 -7.50 11.10 -1.27
N GLY A 100 -8.74 11.48 -1.55
CA GLY A 100 -9.89 10.76 -1.05
C GLY A 100 -11.20 11.48 -1.32
N GLY A 101 -12.29 10.74 -1.16
CA GLY A 101 -13.63 11.21 -1.48
C GLY A 101 -14.69 10.17 -1.21
N LEU A 102 -15.84 10.37 -1.84
CA LEU A 102 -16.95 9.43 -1.86
C LEU A 102 -16.83 8.52 -3.07
N ALA A 103 -17.18 7.26 -2.92
CA ALA A 103 -17.21 6.28 -4.00
C ALA A 103 -18.24 5.20 -3.75
N LYS A 104 -18.39 4.30 -4.71
CA LYS A 104 -19.15 3.06 -4.52
C LYS A 104 -18.25 1.86 -4.82
N ILE A 105 -18.30 0.85 -3.96
CA ILE A 105 -17.72 -0.47 -4.20
C ILE A 105 -18.89 -1.46 -4.38
N ASP A 106 -19.01 -2.03 -5.56
CA ASP A 106 -20.11 -2.93 -5.91
C ASP A 106 -21.50 -2.35 -5.58
N GLY A 107 -21.71 -1.06 -5.94
CA GLY A 107 -22.94 -0.30 -5.68
C GLY A 107 -23.11 0.21 -4.24
N ARG A 108 -22.25 -0.17 -3.31
CA ARG A 108 -22.31 0.23 -1.89
C ARG A 108 -21.54 1.53 -1.68
N PRO A 109 -22.13 2.56 -1.10
CA PRO A 109 -21.44 3.81 -0.84
C PRO A 109 -20.40 3.66 0.26
N CYS A 110 -19.26 4.31 0.08
CA CYS A 110 -18.16 4.32 1.04
C CYS A 110 -17.36 5.62 0.94
N VAL A 111 -16.53 5.87 1.93
CA VAL A 111 -15.44 6.83 1.85
C VAL A 111 -14.18 6.06 1.47
N VAL A 112 -13.44 6.55 0.49
CA VAL A 112 -12.13 6.01 0.12
C VAL A 112 -11.08 7.11 0.25
N MET A 113 -9.91 6.77 0.80
CA MET A 113 -8.77 7.68 0.87
C MET A 113 -7.46 6.91 0.78
N GLY A 114 -6.37 7.58 0.43
CA GLY A 114 -5.06 6.94 0.44
C GLY A 114 -3.94 7.82 -0.06
N HIS A 115 -2.72 7.32 0.10
CA HIS A 115 -1.51 8.00 -0.33
C HIS A 115 -1.33 7.92 -1.83
N GLN A 116 -0.86 9.00 -2.43
CA GLN A 116 -0.54 9.09 -3.85
C GLN A 116 0.88 9.58 -4.06
N LYS A 117 1.71 8.77 -4.72
CA LYS A 117 3.13 9.11 -4.98
C LYS A 117 3.35 9.79 -6.32
N GLY A 118 2.60 9.41 -7.33
CA GLY A 118 2.75 9.89 -8.71
C GLY A 118 3.87 9.20 -9.49
N ARG A 119 3.72 9.14 -10.83
CA ARG A 119 4.70 8.60 -11.78
C ARG A 119 5.39 9.72 -12.53
N GLY A 120 6.70 9.56 -12.73
CA GLY A 120 7.53 10.60 -13.34
C GLY A 120 7.77 11.81 -12.41
N THR A 121 8.80 12.60 -12.70
CA THR A 121 9.28 13.67 -11.81
C THR A 121 8.22 14.71 -11.48
N LYS A 122 7.48 15.19 -12.49
CA LYS A 122 6.46 16.24 -12.31
C LYS A 122 5.33 15.76 -11.37
N ALA A 123 4.83 14.54 -11.57
CA ALA A 123 3.77 13.98 -10.73
C ALA A 123 4.28 13.66 -9.32
N LYS A 124 5.50 13.14 -9.17
CA LYS A 124 6.12 12.91 -7.85
C LYS A 124 6.23 14.19 -7.03
N VAL A 125 6.68 15.27 -7.64
CA VAL A 125 6.74 16.60 -6.98
C VAL A 125 5.35 17.09 -6.60
N LYS A 126 4.36 16.97 -7.50
CA LYS A 126 2.97 17.35 -7.25
C LYS A 126 2.37 16.63 -6.04
N HIS A 127 2.63 15.34 -5.92
CA HIS A 127 2.15 14.49 -4.82
C HIS A 127 3.15 14.39 -3.66
N ASN A 128 4.14 15.27 -3.61
CA ASN A 128 5.18 15.28 -2.58
C ASN A 128 5.75 13.89 -2.25
N PHE A 129 5.97 13.07 -3.28
CA PHE A 129 6.48 11.68 -3.17
C PHE A 129 5.65 10.77 -2.26
N GLY A 130 4.38 11.07 -2.03
CA GLY A 130 3.50 10.34 -1.13
C GLY A 130 3.72 10.66 0.36
N MET A 131 4.36 11.78 0.66
CA MET A 131 4.56 12.26 2.03
C MET A 131 3.55 13.36 2.34
N PRO A 132 2.46 13.08 3.07
CA PRO A 132 1.47 14.10 3.38
C PRO A 132 2.00 15.18 4.32
N ARG A 133 1.52 16.40 4.09
CA ARG A 133 1.62 17.56 4.96
C ARG A 133 0.48 17.58 5.97
N PRO A 134 0.46 18.50 6.97
CA PRO A 134 -0.64 18.61 7.93
C PRO A 134 -2.01 18.68 7.28
N GLU A 135 -2.10 19.36 6.12
CA GLU A 135 -3.34 19.54 5.36
C GLU A 135 -3.91 18.20 4.87
N GLY A 136 -3.04 17.27 4.47
CA GLY A 136 -3.44 15.92 4.05
C GLY A 136 -4.09 15.16 5.21
N TYR A 137 -3.51 15.18 6.40
CA TYR A 137 -4.06 14.51 7.57
C TYR A 137 -5.35 15.16 8.05
N ARG A 138 -5.47 16.49 8.02
CA ARG A 138 -6.72 17.18 8.33
C ARG A 138 -7.81 16.88 7.29
N LYS A 139 -7.45 16.75 6.00
CA LYS A 139 -8.37 16.25 4.97
C LYS A 139 -8.84 14.83 5.26
N ALA A 140 -7.93 13.91 5.62
CA ALA A 140 -8.29 12.55 6.03
C ALA A 140 -9.27 12.56 7.20
N ARG A 141 -9.00 13.36 8.25
CA ARG A 141 -9.90 13.53 9.39
C ARG A 141 -11.30 13.93 8.93
N ARG A 142 -11.41 14.95 8.09
CA ARG A 142 -12.69 15.42 7.55
C ARG A 142 -13.45 14.33 6.80
N LEU A 143 -12.73 13.49 6.03
CA LEU A 143 -13.32 12.37 5.30
C LEU A 143 -13.84 11.27 6.25
N VAL A 144 -13.08 10.95 7.29
CA VAL A 144 -13.53 9.98 8.31
C VAL A 144 -14.73 10.50 9.08
N GLU A 145 -14.75 11.78 9.49
CA GLU A 145 -15.89 12.43 10.12
C GLU A 145 -17.13 12.44 9.21
N LEU A 146 -16.93 12.58 7.90
CA LEU A 146 -18.00 12.46 6.91
C LEU A 146 -18.55 11.02 6.87
N GLY A 147 -17.67 10.03 6.83
CA GLY A 147 -18.04 8.61 6.89
C GLY A 147 -18.87 8.30 8.14
N GLU A 148 -18.42 8.73 9.32
CA GLU A 148 -19.16 8.55 10.56
C GLU A 148 -20.54 9.20 10.52
N ARG A 149 -20.63 10.44 10.04
CA ARG A 149 -21.89 11.20 9.98
C ARG A 149 -22.96 10.51 9.13
N TYR A 150 -22.56 9.84 8.05
CA TYR A 150 -23.46 9.18 7.12
C TYR A 150 -23.45 7.66 7.23
N ASN A 151 -22.82 7.10 8.26
CA ASN A 151 -22.66 5.66 8.48
C ASN A 151 -22.05 4.94 7.27
N LEU A 152 -21.07 5.56 6.61
CA LEU A 152 -20.34 5.00 5.50
C LEU A 152 -19.05 4.34 6.01
N PRO A 153 -18.72 3.11 5.58
CA PRO A 153 -17.41 2.55 5.87
C PRO A 153 -16.30 3.40 5.25
N VAL A 154 -15.16 3.47 5.93
CA VAL A 154 -13.99 4.20 5.46
C VAL A 154 -12.90 3.21 5.07
N LEU A 155 -12.46 3.29 3.83
CA LEU A 155 -11.45 2.42 3.23
C LEU A 155 -10.18 3.26 2.98
N SER A 156 -9.07 2.89 3.62
CA SER A 156 -7.80 3.61 3.48
C SER A 156 -6.73 2.76 2.79
N PHE A 157 -6.02 3.34 1.81
CA PHE A 157 -4.90 2.74 1.11
C PHE A 157 -3.60 3.40 1.55
N ILE A 158 -2.66 2.61 2.06
CA ILE A 158 -1.43 3.12 2.67
C ILE A 158 -0.24 2.77 1.79
N ASP A 159 0.42 3.81 1.25
CA ASP A 159 1.67 3.70 0.51
C ASP A 159 2.48 5.00 0.64
N THR A 160 3.25 5.12 1.73
CA THR A 160 4.00 6.34 2.06
C THR A 160 5.37 6.02 2.66
N PRO A 161 6.43 6.77 2.29
CA PRO A 161 7.70 6.70 3.00
C PRO A 161 7.65 7.36 4.38
N GLY A 162 6.56 8.09 4.72
CA GLY A 162 6.35 8.74 6.00
C GLY A 162 5.65 10.10 5.86
N ALA A 163 5.47 10.79 6.97
CA ALA A 163 4.99 12.17 6.98
C ALA A 163 6.09 13.11 6.44
N TYR A 164 5.70 14.22 5.82
CA TYR A 164 6.66 15.20 5.30
C TYR A 164 7.43 15.91 6.43
N PRO A 165 8.78 15.82 6.47
CA PRO A 165 9.59 16.33 7.56
C PRO A 165 10.06 17.79 7.31
N GLY A 166 9.26 18.61 6.66
CA GLY A 166 9.63 19.99 6.34
C GLY A 166 9.32 20.97 7.49
N ILE A 167 10.10 22.04 7.59
CA ILE A 167 9.90 23.11 8.58
C ILE A 167 8.48 23.68 8.45
N ASP A 168 8.01 23.91 7.24
CA ASP A 168 6.67 24.40 6.95
C ASP A 168 5.56 23.44 7.43
N ALA A 169 5.83 22.14 7.49
CA ALA A 169 4.91 21.17 8.07
C ALA A 169 4.91 21.22 9.61
N GLU A 170 6.08 21.37 10.21
CA GLU A 170 6.18 21.58 11.68
C GLU A 170 5.44 22.85 12.11
N GLU A 171 5.63 23.96 11.43
CA GLU A 171 4.97 25.24 11.70
C GLU A 171 3.44 25.14 11.59
N ARG A 172 2.93 24.25 10.73
CA ARG A 172 1.49 24.02 10.56
C ARG A 172 0.94 22.83 11.36
N GLY A 173 1.75 22.28 12.29
CA GLY A 173 1.31 21.30 13.27
C GLY A 173 1.16 19.87 12.73
N ILE A 174 2.18 19.33 12.02
CA ILE A 174 2.14 17.95 11.48
C ILE A 174 1.91 16.91 12.57
N ASN A 175 2.57 17.06 13.72
CA ASN A 175 2.48 16.12 14.82
C ASN A 175 1.07 16.10 15.44
N GLU A 176 0.47 17.29 15.61
CA GLU A 176 -0.91 17.43 16.09
C GLU A 176 -1.90 16.83 15.10
N ALA A 177 -1.75 17.09 13.80
CA ALA A 177 -2.64 16.55 12.77
C ALA A 177 -2.63 15.01 12.74
N ILE A 178 -1.47 14.37 12.89
CA ILE A 178 -1.32 12.92 13.01
C ILE A 178 -1.98 12.41 14.30
N ALA A 179 -1.64 13.00 15.45
CA ALA A 179 -2.12 12.56 16.75
C ALA A 179 -3.65 12.65 16.88
N VAL A 180 -4.24 13.75 16.40
CA VAL A 180 -5.70 13.94 16.38
C VAL A 180 -6.39 12.92 15.49
N ASN A 181 -5.82 12.60 14.32
CA ASN A 181 -6.37 11.54 13.47
C ASN A 181 -6.41 10.20 14.20
N MET A 182 -5.31 9.79 14.80
CA MET A 182 -5.23 8.53 15.54
C MET A 182 -6.27 8.49 16.68
N ALA A 183 -6.34 9.56 17.47
CA ALA A 183 -7.30 9.68 18.58
C ALA A 183 -8.77 9.69 18.10
N MET A 184 -9.06 10.30 16.95
CA MET A 184 -10.39 10.32 16.38
C MET A 184 -10.76 8.96 15.80
N MET A 185 -9.90 8.36 14.97
CA MET A 185 -10.15 7.06 14.33
C MET A 185 -10.30 5.93 15.35
N SER A 186 -9.63 6.01 16.51
CA SER A 186 -9.82 5.03 17.58
C SER A 186 -11.25 4.98 18.16
N ARG A 187 -12.05 6.03 17.97
CA ARG A 187 -13.39 6.20 18.59
C ARG A 187 -14.53 6.33 17.58
N VAL A 188 -14.22 6.46 16.29
CA VAL A 188 -15.23 6.65 15.24
C VAL A 188 -16.19 5.45 15.16
N LYS A 189 -17.47 5.75 14.90
CA LYS A 189 -18.58 4.79 15.02
C LYS A 189 -18.91 4.05 13.72
N THR A 190 -18.07 4.19 12.70
CA THR A 190 -18.25 3.48 11.42
C THR A 190 -17.10 2.51 11.19
N PRO A 191 -17.27 1.45 10.39
CA PRO A 191 -16.19 0.55 10.02
C PRO A 191 -15.01 1.25 9.36
N LEU A 192 -13.80 0.92 9.82
CA LEU A 192 -12.53 1.38 9.27
C LEU A 192 -11.74 0.18 8.77
N ILE A 193 -11.41 0.16 7.48
CA ILE A 193 -10.59 -0.88 6.86
C ILE A 193 -9.38 -0.23 6.22
N ALA A 194 -8.18 -0.61 6.66
CA ALA A 194 -6.93 -0.13 6.10
C ALA A 194 -6.23 -1.22 5.30
N THR A 195 -5.66 -0.87 4.16
CA THR A 195 -4.89 -1.78 3.31
C THR A 195 -3.54 -1.16 2.97
N VAL A 196 -2.46 -1.80 3.39
CA VAL A 196 -1.10 -1.42 3.00
C VAL A 196 -0.85 -1.96 1.60
N THR A 197 -0.63 -1.06 0.65
CA THR A 197 -0.48 -1.40 -0.78
C THR A 197 0.96 -1.28 -1.30
N GLY A 198 1.83 -0.64 -0.55
CA GLY A 198 3.24 -0.48 -0.87
C GLY A 198 4.09 -0.42 0.39
N GLU A 199 4.91 0.62 0.54
CA GLU A 199 5.60 0.88 1.80
C GLU A 199 4.72 1.70 2.74
N ALA A 200 4.62 1.31 4.01
CA ALA A 200 3.88 2.03 5.02
C ALA A 200 4.81 2.38 6.18
N ASN A 201 5.28 3.62 6.22
CA ASN A 201 6.30 4.01 7.19
C ASN A 201 5.81 5.09 8.15
N SER A 202 6.21 4.93 9.44
CA SER A 202 6.18 5.97 10.47
C SER A 202 4.79 6.59 10.69
N GLY A 203 4.78 7.85 11.18
CA GLY A 203 3.58 8.64 11.42
C GLY A 203 2.68 8.81 10.21
N GLY A 204 3.27 8.81 9.00
CA GLY A 204 2.51 8.87 7.76
C GLY A 204 1.53 7.72 7.59
N ALA A 205 1.98 6.51 7.88
CA ALA A 205 1.16 5.31 7.77
C ALA A 205 0.11 5.22 8.88
N ILE A 206 0.51 5.41 10.15
CA ILE A 206 -0.42 5.25 11.28
C ILE A 206 -1.50 6.33 11.33
N ALA A 207 -1.25 7.51 10.76
CA ALA A 207 -2.22 8.61 10.74
C ALA A 207 -3.54 8.30 10.02
N ILE A 208 -3.53 7.32 9.10
CA ILE A 208 -4.73 6.80 8.41
C ILE A 208 -4.86 5.28 8.54
N GLY A 209 -4.05 4.65 9.39
CA GLY A 209 -3.95 3.20 9.56
C GLY A 209 -4.70 2.64 10.77
N VAL A 210 -5.20 3.48 11.69
CA VAL A 210 -6.04 3.02 12.80
C VAL A 210 -7.35 2.46 12.23
N SER A 211 -7.62 1.18 12.47
CA SER A 211 -8.69 0.48 11.77
C SER A 211 -9.26 -0.70 12.56
N ASP A 212 -10.43 -1.18 12.15
CA ASP A 212 -11.04 -2.43 12.64
C ASP A 212 -10.42 -3.64 11.95
N GLN A 213 -9.90 -3.44 10.73
CA GLN A 213 -9.26 -4.45 9.91
C GLN A 213 -8.06 -3.82 9.21
N LEU A 214 -6.88 -4.43 9.38
CA LEU A 214 -5.65 -4.04 8.68
C LEU A 214 -5.22 -5.16 7.74
N ASN A 215 -5.24 -4.87 6.45
CA ASN A 215 -4.74 -5.74 5.40
C ASN A 215 -3.35 -5.29 4.94
N MET A 216 -2.57 -6.23 4.44
CA MET A 216 -1.35 -5.93 3.69
C MET A 216 -1.33 -6.71 2.37
N LEU A 217 -0.87 -6.09 1.30
CA LEU A 217 -0.49 -6.83 0.11
C LEU A 217 0.74 -7.67 0.40
N GLN A 218 0.85 -8.83 -0.24
CA GLN A 218 1.89 -9.84 0.00
C GLN A 218 3.31 -9.28 -0.01
N TYR A 219 3.61 -8.39 -0.95
CA TYR A 219 4.93 -7.77 -1.11
C TYR A 219 4.91 -6.28 -0.71
N SER A 220 4.08 -5.92 0.27
CA SER A 220 4.11 -4.62 0.94
C SER A 220 4.92 -4.68 2.23
N THR A 221 5.25 -3.52 2.80
CA THR A 221 5.99 -3.42 4.07
C THR A 221 5.32 -2.43 5.02
N TYR A 222 5.36 -2.73 6.32
CA TYR A 222 4.87 -1.82 7.35
C TYR A 222 5.87 -1.70 8.48
N THR A 223 6.33 -0.48 8.77
CA THR A 223 7.45 -0.24 9.69
C THR A 223 7.41 1.17 10.29
N VAL A 224 8.14 1.36 11.39
CA VAL A 224 8.30 2.67 12.03
C VAL A 224 9.30 3.56 11.28
N ILE A 225 10.24 2.99 10.55
CA ILE A 225 11.31 3.69 9.81
C ILE A 225 11.73 2.83 8.62
N THR A 226 12.25 3.45 7.57
CA THR A 226 12.81 2.69 6.44
C THR A 226 14.03 1.85 6.87
N PRO A 227 14.30 0.70 6.23
CA PRO A 227 15.48 -0.10 6.53
C PRO A 227 16.80 0.69 6.45
N GLU A 228 16.92 1.58 5.45
CA GLU A 228 18.08 2.46 5.29
C GLU A 228 18.21 3.46 6.45
N GLY A 229 17.09 4.03 6.91
CA GLY A 229 17.06 4.92 8.06
C GLY A 229 17.46 4.20 9.34
N CYS A 230 16.94 3.01 9.58
CA CYS A 230 17.30 2.13 10.70
C CYS A 230 18.81 1.81 10.67
N ALA A 231 19.31 1.38 9.52
CA ALA A 231 20.72 1.06 9.33
C ALA A 231 21.62 2.26 9.61
N THR A 232 21.25 3.44 9.13
CA THR A 232 21.99 4.68 9.34
C THR A 232 22.05 5.06 10.83
N ILE A 233 20.96 4.89 11.56
CA ILE A 233 20.93 5.20 13.00
C ILE A 233 21.76 4.20 13.81
N LEU A 234 21.58 2.90 13.56
CA LEU A 234 22.20 1.86 14.38
C LEU A 234 23.66 1.57 14.00
N TRP A 235 23.94 1.51 12.69
CA TRP A 235 25.26 1.12 12.17
C TRP A 235 26.03 2.23 11.48
N LYS A 236 25.47 3.45 11.42
CA LYS A 236 26.07 4.64 10.77
C LYS A 236 26.34 4.47 9.26
N SER A 237 25.71 3.48 8.62
CA SER A 237 25.78 3.25 7.18
C SER A 237 24.51 2.62 6.66
N SER A 238 24.01 3.13 5.51
CA SER A 238 22.86 2.56 4.80
C SER A 238 23.18 1.22 4.10
N GLU A 239 24.45 0.83 3.99
CA GLU A 239 24.85 -0.47 3.43
C GLU A 239 24.29 -1.66 4.23
N TYR A 240 23.95 -1.46 5.50
CA TYR A 240 23.32 -2.46 6.35
C TYR A 240 21.79 -2.52 6.23
N ALA A 241 21.19 -1.85 5.22
CA ALA A 241 19.73 -1.83 5.05
C ALA A 241 19.10 -3.23 4.92
N SER A 242 19.79 -4.17 4.28
CA SER A 242 19.33 -5.57 4.18
C SER A 242 19.26 -6.25 5.57
N ALA A 243 20.28 -6.10 6.39
CA ALA A 243 20.29 -6.63 7.75
C ALA A 243 19.23 -5.94 8.64
N ALA A 244 19.03 -4.63 8.44
CA ALA A 244 17.97 -3.89 9.13
C ALA A 244 16.57 -4.41 8.75
N ALA A 245 16.30 -4.63 7.46
CA ALA A 245 15.02 -5.14 6.99
C ALA A 245 14.67 -6.50 7.63
N GLU A 246 15.64 -7.42 7.70
CA GLU A 246 15.45 -8.71 8.36
C GLU A 246 15.18 -8.57 9.87
N ALA A 247 15.97 -7.76 10.57
CA ALA A 247 15.83 -7.56 12.01
C ALA A 247 14.50 -6.88 12.40
N MET A 248 13.99 -6.01 11.53
CA MET A 248 12.75 -5.26 11.78
C MET A 248 11.48 -6.08 11.56
N GLY A 249 11.54 -7.19 10.80
CA GLY A 249 10.38 -8.04 10.55
C GLY A 249 9.24 -7.32 9.80
N VAL A 250 9.57 -6.64 8.70
CA VAL A 250 8.70 -5.66 8.02
C VAL A 250 7.65 -6.26 7.07
N THR A 251 7.70 -7.57 6.81
CA THR A 251 6.88 -8.25 5.80
C THR A 251 5.46 -8.56 6.29
N SER A 252 4.52 -8.67 5.36
CA SER A 252 3.12 -9.01 5.66
C SER A 252 2.99 -10.30 6.45
N THR A 253 3.68 -11.36 6.05
CA THR A 253 3.67 -12.66 6.74
C THR A 253 4.15 -12.53 8.19
N ARG A 254 5.26 -11.81 8.42
CA ARG A 254 5.78 -11.64 9.77
C ARG A 254 4.85 -10.84 10.66
N LEU A 255 4.23 -9.81 10.12
CA LEU A 255 3.30 -8.95 10.87
C LEU A 255 1.96 -9.62 11.12
N GLU A 256 1.52 -10.53 10.25
CA GLU A 256 0.36 -11.39 10.47
C GLU A 256 0.62 -12.41 11.59
N GLU A 257 1.79 -13.05 11.61
CA GLU A 257 2.23 -13.92 12.73
C GLU A 257 2.25 -13.18 14.09
N LEU A 258 2.60 -11.90 14.08
CA LEU A 258 2.62 -11.05 15.28
C LEU A 258 1.23 -10.49 15.66
N GLY A 259 0.19 -10.78 14.89
CA GLY A 259 -1.16 -10.28 15.13
C GLY A 259 -1.35 -8.78 14.91
N ILE A 260 -0.41 -8.13 14.20
CA ILE A 260 -0.53 -6.71 13.82
C ILE A 260 -1.39 -6.57 12.58
N VAL A 261 -1.20 -7.45 11.61
CA VAL A 261 -1.96 -7.54 10.35
C VAL A 261 -2.99 -8.65 10.48
N ASP A 262 -4.20 -8.40 10.01
CA ASP A 262 -5.30 -9.36 10.07
C ASP A 262 -5.35 -10.28 8.86
N GLN A 263 -4.90 -9.79 7.71
CA GLN A 263 -4.94 -10.55 6.46
C GLN A 263 -3.86 -10.09 5.49
N THR A 264 -3.10 -11.05 4.98
CA THR A 264 -2.25 -10.87 3.81
C THR A 264 -3.05 -11.14 2.54
N ILE A 265 -3.17 -10.13 1.67
CA ILE A 265 -3.80 -10.26 0.35
C ILE A 265 -2.73 -10.67 -0.67
N VAL A 266 -2.95 -11.80 -1.31
CA VAL A 266 -2.01 -12.38 -2.29
C VAL A 266 -1.91 -11.49 -3.53
N GLU A 267 -0.69 -11.29 -4.00
CA GLU A 267 -0.40 -10.58 -5.24
C GLU A 267 -0.19 -11.57 -6.41
N PRO A 268 -0.43 -11.12 -7.65
CA PRO A 268 -0.05 -11.89 -8.83
C PRO A 268 1.45 -12.23 -8.84
N LEU A 269 1.82 -13.27 -9.56
CA LEU A 269 3.21 -13.68 -9.72
C LEU A 269 4.07 -12.52 -10.25
N GLY A 270 5.12 -12.18 -9.52
CA GLY A 270 5.98 -11.04 -9.83
C GLY A 270 5.50 -9.70 -9.24
N GLY A 271 4.43 -9.69 -8.43
CA GLY A 271 3.96 -8.51 -7.69
C GLY A 271 2.83 -7.74 -8.35
N ALA A 272 2.23 -6.81 -7.62
CA ALA A 272 1.04 -6.04 -8.01
C ALA A 272 1.18 -5.27 -9.34
N HIS A 273 2.38 -4.85 -9.69
CA HIS A 273 2.67 -4.12 -10.93
C HIS A 273 2.63 -5.01 -12.18
N ARG A 274 2.68 -6.32 -12.04
CA ARG A 274 2.59 -7.27 -13.17
C ARG A 274 1.15 -7.47 -13.64
N ASP A 275 0.18 -7.38 -12.71
CA ASP A 275 -1.24 -7.45 -13.03
C ASP A 275 -2.05 -6.62 -12.03
N VAL A 276 -2.27 -5.36 -12.41
CA VAL A 276 -3.00 -4.39 -11.58
C VAL A 276 -4.46 -4.80 -11.42
N ALA A 277 -5.09 -5.33 -12.46
CA ALA A 277 -6.49 -5.71 -12.44
C ALA A 277 -6.73 -6.91 -11.50
N ALA A 278 -5.89 -7.95 -11.58
CA ALA A 278 -5.99 -9.09 -10.67
C ALA A 278 -5.69 -8.69 -9.22
N THR A 279 -4.71 -7.80 -8.99
CA THR A 279 -4.44 -7.27 -7.64
C THR A 279 -5.64 -6.50 -7.09
N ALA A 280 -6.24 -5.64 -7.90
CA ALA A 280 -7.43 -4.86 -7.53
C ALA A 280 -8.63 -5.76 -7.22
N GLU A 281 -8.84 -6.84 -7.95
CA GLU A 281 -9.91 -7.81 -7.69
C GLU A 281 -9.69 -8.56 -6.38
N ASN A 282 -8.46 -8.95 -6.05
CA ASN A 282 -8.14 -9.57 -4.77
C ASN A 282 -8.39 -8.60 -3.59
N ILE A 283 -8.02 -7.33 -3.75
CA ILE A 283 -8.33 -6.29 -2.75
C ILE A 283 -9.84 -6.10 -2.64
N LYS A 284 -10.56 -5.96 -3.75
CA LYS A 284 -12.01 -5.76 -3.77
C LYS A 284 -12.74 -6.88 -3.04
N THR A 285 -12.38 -8.14 -3.31
CA THR A 285 -12.95 -9.31 -2.65
C THR A 285 -12.77 -9.23 -1.14
N ALA A 286 -11.55 -8.98 -0.66
CA ALA A 286 -11.27 -8.84 0.77
C ALA A 286 -12.05 -7.69 1.41
N LEU A 287 -12.12 -6.53 0.75
CA LEU A 287 -12.86 -5.37 1.24
C LEU A 287 -14.36 -5.66 1.37
N LEU A 288 -14.98 -6.31 0.39
CA LEU A 288 -16.40 -6.64 0.41
C LEU A 288 -16.75 -7.60 1.56
N GLU A 289 -15.96 -8.67 1.73
CA GLU A 289 -16.14 -9.63 2.85
C GLU A 289 -16.01 -8.95 4.22
N GLN A 290 -15.04 -8.05 4.37
CA GLN A 290 -14.80 -7.34 5.61
C GLN A 290 -15.89 -6.29 5.88
N MET A 291 -16.35 -5.58 4.86
CA MET A 291 -17.46 -4.64 4.96
C MET A 291 -18.74 -5.36 5.43
N ASP A 292 -19.05 -6.54 4.89
CA ASP A 292 -20.20 -7.34 5.31
C ASP A 292 -20.12 -7.71 6.78
N ARG A 293 -18.97 -8.22 7.21
CA ARG A 293 -18.73 -8.64 8.60
C ARG A 293 -18.80 -7.46 9.57
N LEU A 294 -18.15 -6.34 9.25
CA LEU A 294 -18.09 -5.19 10.14
C LEU A 294 -19.41 -4.42 10.19
N SER A 295 -20.13 -4.33 9.07
CA SER A 295 -21.44 -3.66 9.02
C SER A 295 -22.53 -4.44 9.78
N ALA A 296 -22.36 -5.74 9.96
CA ALA A 296 -23.25 -6.57 10.79
C ALA A 296 -22.96 -6.46 12.31
N THR A 297 -21.86 -5.77 12.69
CA THR A 297 -21.47 -5.58 14.09
C THR A 297 -22.09 -4.29 14.63
N ASP A 298 -22.69 -4.34 15.82
CA ASP A 298 -23.19 -3.12 16.47
C ASP A 298 -22.04 -2.16 16.83
N THR A 299 -22.37 -0.90 16.94
CA THR A 299 -21.39 0.18 17.13
C THR A 299 -20.57 0.03 18.42
N GLU A 300 -21.18 -0.39 19.51
CA GLU A 300 -20.50 -0.54 20.80
C GLU A 300 -19.47 -1.68 20.73
N THR A 301 -19.86 -2.80 20.19
CA THR A 301 -18.98 -3.95 19.95
C THR A 301 -17.86 -3.61 18.96
N LEU A 302 -18.14 -2.82 17.92
CA LEU A 302 -17.13 -2.38 16.94
C LEU A 302 -16.02 -1.58 17.61
N ILE A 303 -16.39 -0.55 18.41
CA ILE A 303 -15.44 0.30 19.13
C ILE A 303 -14.64 -0.49 20.15
N GLU A 304 -15.31 -1.36 20.93
CA GLU A 304 -14.67 -2.19 21.95
C GLU A 304 -13.66 -3.18 21.34
N ARG A 305 -13.98 -3.81 20.20
CA ARG A 305 -13.05 -4.68 19.47
C ARG A 305 -11.83 -3.90 18.97
N ARG A 306 -12.05 -2.71 18.38
CA ARG A 306 -10.97 -1.82 17.94
C ARG A 306 -10.06 -1.44 19.09
N TYR A 307 -10.62 -1.06 20.23
CA TYR A 307 -9.86 -0.73 21.44
C TYR A 307 -9.03 -1.92 21.93
N LYS A 308 -9.64 -3.10 22.09
CA LYS A 308 -8.94 -4.31 22.53
C LYS A 308 -7.81 -4.68 21.58
N ARG A 309 -8.04 -4.59 20.28
CA ARG A 309 -7.03 -4.83 19.28
C ARG A 309 -5.82 -3.89 19.44
N LEU A 310 -6.05 -2.59 19.53
CA LEU A 310 -4.97 -1.61 19.71
C LEU A 310 -4.19 -1.85 21.02
N MET A 311 -4.89 -2.21 22.09
CA MET A 311 -4.28 -2.49 23.39
C MET A 311 -3.56 -3.85 23.46
N SER A 312 -3.81 -4.76 22.53
CA SER A 312 -3.14 -6.06 22.47
C SER A 312 -1.78 -6.03 21.78
N TYR A 313 -1.46 -4.97 21.04
CA TYR A 313 -0.18 -4.87 20.36
C TYR A 313 0.99 -4.89 21.33
N GLY A 314 1.98 -5.75 21.04
CA GLY A 314 3.17 -5.92 21.89
C GLY A 314 2.94 -6.72 23.17
N LEU A 315 1.73 -7.18 23.43
CA LEU A 315 1.48 -8.17 24.46
C LEU A 315 1.75 -9.54 23.81
N SER A 316 2.98 -10.02 23.91
CA SER A 316 3.30 -11.39 23.48
C SER A 316 2.44 -12.37 24.26
N ALA A 317 1.78 -13.27 23.55
CA ALA A 317 1.14 -14.44 24.14
C ALA A 317 2.21 -15.36 24.77
#